data_33ce84db5b62672fcfcc791c364758e5
#
_entry.id   33ce84db5b62672fcfcc791c364758e5
#
_cell.length_a   1.000
_cell.length_b   1.000
_cell.length_c   1.000
_cell.angle_alpha   90.00
_cell.angle_beta   90.00
_cell.angle_gamma   90.00
#
_symmetry.space_group_name_H-M   'P 1'
#
loop_
_entity.id
_entity.type
_entity.pdbx_description
1 polymer ?
#
loop_
_entity_poly.entity_id
_entity_poly.type
_entity_poly.pdbx_seq_one_letter_code
_entity_poly.pdbx_strand_id
1 'polypeptide(L)'
;MFDCVLSTSISGRAVSSGLIGVNIVNFRDFGRGSYRQLDDYAFGSGGMLFAAPQLKDALDFAAKDGVKPFVVDPSPQGVSITQEIIESLAHQEHVVIICGHYEGIDERFTQKYVDLEVSVGDCVLTGGEIPAMMIIDAMSRLVPGVVGKGQAVVEDSFYRGMLDNPNYTRPAEWEGEKVPEVLLSGNAGEISRWRRKTAAIRTISRRPDLLSRAAIREYLTDGARAAFILTEGYADFSGVLELCRAYDLGRPYVIARTHELRDKAKEIFPEAKILADIHGISGGNVLTVKVFAGAVKNSLHSLEVRRRCLEHDGGILFIFSEDDTLLESLDGISGCLYEQSINLPLNVKAGIALDKFLGKR
;
A
#
# COMPACT_ATOMS: atom_id res chain seq x y z
N MET A 1 25.82 10.13 18.15
CA MET A 1 25.07 9.03 17.46
C MET A 1 24.54 9.49 16.12
N PHE A 2 23.80 10.59 16.03
CA PHE A 2 23.24 11.11 14.77
C PHE A 2 24.28 11.43 13.69
N ASP A 3 25.48 11.89 14.07
CA ASP A 3 26.55 12.21 13.11
C ASP A 3 26.88 11.08 12.15
N CYS A 4 26.77 9.83 12.59
CA CYS A 4 27.01 8.66 11.72
C CYS A 4 26.06 8.61 10.52
N VAL A 5 24.78 8.94 10.71
CA VAL A 5 23.76 8.91 9.66
C VAL A 5 23.77 10.21 8.86
N LEU A 6 23.90 11.35 9.55
CA LEU A 6 23.79 12.68 8.94
C LEU A 6 25.06 13.15 8.21
N SER A 7 26.17 12.44 8.32
CA SER A 7 27.44 12.73 7.61
C SER A 7 27.80 11.69 6.54
N THR A 8 27.05 10.58 6.44
CA THR A 8 27.36 9.48 5.52
C THR A 8 26.18 9.11 4.63
N SER A 9 26.44 8.27 3.61
CA SER A 9 25.40 7.71 2.74
C SER A 9 24.54 8.76 2.00
N ILE A 10 23.32 8.42 1.70
CA ILE A 10 22.32 9.25 0.99
C ILE A 10 21.88 10.41 1.88
N SER A 11 21.55 10.13 3.14
CA SER A 11 21.07 11.13 4.09
C SER A 11 22.12 12.21 4.35
N GLY A 12 23.41 11.83 4.52
CA GLY A 12 24.51 12.79 4.68
C GLY A 12 24.71 13.68 3.46
N ARG A 13 24.55 13.14 2.25
CA ARG A 13 24.59 13.96 1.02
C ARG A 13 23.42 14.93 0.95
N ALA A 14 22.22 14.50 1.32
CA ALA A 14 21.04 15.34 1.33
C ALA A 14 21.19 16.53 2.30
N VAL A 15 21.75 16.29 3.48
CA VAL A 15 22.06 17.34 4.47
C VAL A 15 23.13 18.29 3.92
N SER A 16 24.26 17.75 3.43
CA SER A 16 25.38 18.56 2.95
C SER A 16 25.06 19.40 1.71
N SER A 17 24.10 18.96 0.89
CA SER A 17 23.61 19.70 -0.28
C SER A 17 22.45 20.65 0.04
N GLY A 18 22.00 20.73 1.30
CA GLY A 18 20.91 21.61 1.71
C GLY A 18 19.51 21.18 1.25
N LEU A 19 19.36 19.93 0.79
CA LEU A 19 18.05 19.40 0.39
C LEU A 19 17.16 19.07 1.60
N ILE A 20 17.77 18.71 2.73
CA ILE A 20 17.12 18.56 4.02
C ILE A 20 17.90 19.30 5.11
N GLY A 21 17.17 19.91 6.05
CA GLY A 21 17.73 20.50 7.25
C GLY A 21 17.49 19.58 8.44
N VAL A 22 18.53 19.29 9.24
CA VAL A 22 18.39 18.52 10.49
C VAL A 22 19.03 19.30 11.63
N ASN A 23 18.21 19.62 12.64
CA ASN A 23 18.66 20.28 13.86
C ASN A 23 18.54 19.30 15.04
N ILE A 24 19.61 19.12 15.77
CA ILE A 24 19.62 18.29 16.99
C ILE A 24 19.46 19.21 18.19
N VAL A 25 18.37 19.02 18.92
CA VAL A 25 18.06 19.75 20.15
C VAL A 25 18.38 18.86 21.34
N ASN A 26 19.29 19.31 22.20
CA ASN A 26 19.67 18.56 23.39
C ASN A 26 18.71 18.88 24.55
N PHE A 27 17.96 17.91 25.02
CA PHE A 27 17.05 18.09 26.15
C PHE A 27 17.72 18.64 27.42
N ARG A 28 19.00 18.33 27.67
CA ARG A 28 19.75 18.81 28.83
C ARG A 28 19.81 20.33 28.92
N ASP A 29 19.63 21.04 27.80
CA ASP A 29 19.62 22.50 27.75
C ASP A 29 18.35 23.09 28.39
N PHE A 30 17.29 22.28 28.52
CA PHE A 30 15.98 22.64 29.13
C PHE A 30 15.80 22.05 30.53
N GLY A 31 16.81 21.39 31.06
CA GLY A 31 16.78 20.80 32.40
C GLY A 31 16.67 21.88 33.49
N ARG A 32 15.94 21.57 34.55
CA ARG A 32 15.68 22.48 35.67
C ARG A 32 16.61 22.23 36.87
N GLY A 33 16.82 23.31 37.64
CA GLY A 33 17.68 23.27 38.84
C GLY A 33 19.18 23.15 38.53
N SER A 34 19.99 23.05 39.58
CA SER A 34 21.45 22.97 39.48
C SER A 34 21.99 21.73 38.79
N TYR A 35 21.19 20.66 38.77
CA TYR A 35 21.54 19.37 38.15
C TYR A 35 20.96 19.21 36.72
N ARG A 36 20.31 20.21 36.17
CA ARG A 36 19.63 20.16 34.86
C ARG A 36 18.73 18.93 34.72
N GLN A 37 17.86 18.74 35.73
CA GLN A 37 16.96 17.60 35.80
C GLN A 37 15.92 17.64 34.68
N LEU A 38 15.80 16.54 33.94
CA LEU A 38 14.89 16.36 32.80
C LEU A 38 13.71 15.43 33.11
N ASP A 39 13.93 14.55 34.06
CA ASP A 39 13.10 13.40 34.38
C ASP A 39 12.77 13.37 35.86
N ASP A 40 11.74 12.63 36.21
CA ASP A 40 11.33 12.39 37.59
C ASP A 40 10.68 11.00 37.71
N TYR A 41 10.50 10.52 38.93
CA TYR A 41 9.86 9.25 39.18
C TYR A 41 8.40 9.27 38.72
N ALA A 42 7.98 8.19 38.06
CA ALA A 42 6.60 8.02 37.66
C ALA A 42 5.69 7.82 38.89
N PHE A 43 4.54 8.47 38.91
CA PHE A 43 3.53 8.23 39.94
C PHE A 43 3.04 6.78 39.92
N GLY A 44 3.11 6.10 41.05
CA GLY A 44 2.62 4.73 41.19
C GLY A 44 3.49 3.63 40.60
N SER A 45 4.63 3.96 40.00
CA SER A 45 5.59 3.01 39.45
C SER A 45 7.03 3.39 39.85
N GLY A 46 7.98 2.47 39.69
CA GLY A 46 9.38 2.68 40.06
C GLY A 46 10.30 3.22 38.94
N GLY A 47 9.74 3.59 37.79
CA GLY A 47 10.52 4.07 36.63
C GLY A 47 10.66 5.58 36.59
N MET A 48 11.54 6.08 35.72
CA MET A 48 11.73 7.51 35.45
C MET A 48 11.10 7.87 34.10
N LEU A 49 10.47 9.06 34.03
CA LEU A 49 9.86 9.62 32.84
C LEU A 49 10.41 11.00 32.55
N PHE A 50 10.55 11.35 31.27
CA PHE A 50 10.82 12.74 30.91
C PHE A 50 9.61 13.63 31.28
N ALA A 51 9.93 14.70 31.97
CA ALA A 51 8.92 15.60 32.51
C ALA A 51 8.32 16.50 31.42
N ALA A 52 6.99 16.62 31.38
CA ALA A 52 6.25 17.37 30.38
C ALA A 52 6.68 18.85 30.24
N PRO A 53 6.98 19.61 31.31
CA PRO A 53 7.42 20.99 31.16
C PRO A 53 8.73 21.17 30.39
N GLN A 54 9.73 20.32 30.63
CA GLN A 54 11.03 20.37 29.94
C GLN A 54 10.89 19.96 28.46
N LEU A 55 10.07 18.95 28.18
CA LEU A 55 9.72 18.55 26.81
C LEU A 55 9.02 19.70 26.04
N LYS A 56 8.13 20.41 26.73
CA LYS A 56 7.43 21.57 26.12
C LYS A 56 8.39 22.71 25.81
N ASP A 57 9.29 23.03 26.72
CA ASP A 57 10.30 24.07 26.49
C ASP A 57 11.21 23.72 25.30
N ALA A 58 11.61 22.45 25.15
CA ALA A 58 12.40 21.95 24.02
C ALA A 58 11.60 21.99 22.70
N LEU A 59 10.32 21.63 22.73
CA LEU A 59 9.45 21.68 21.56
C LEU A 59 9.24 23.13 21.09
N ASP A 60 9.01 24.06 22.01
CA ASP A 60 8.87 25.48 21.69
C ASP A 60 10.17 26.07 21.10
N PHE A 61 11.31 25.58 21.56
CA PHE A 61 12.60 25.96 20.98
C PHE A 61 12.74 25.40 19.56
N ALA A 62 12.36 24.16 19.30
CA ALA A 62 12.39 23.53 17.98
C ALA A 62 11.42 24.21 16.98
N ALA A 63 10.29 24.72 17.47
CA ALA A 63 9.24 25.35 16.67
C ALA A 63 9.47 26.85 16.34
N LYS A 64 10.67 27.42 16.57
CA LYS A 64 10.94 28.86 16.48
C LYS A 64 10.68 29.53 15.14
N ASP A 65 10.65 28.79 14.04
CA ASP A 65 10.56 29.36 12.69
C ASP A 65 9.11 29.70 12.25
N GLY A 66 8.16 29.62 13.19
CA GLY A 66 6.76 29.99 12.93
C GLY A 66 5.93 28.94 12.21
N VAL A 67 6.54 27.83 11.79
CA VAL A 67 5.85 26.67 11.22
C VAL A 67 5.50 25.72 12.37
N LYS A 68 4.21 25.36 12.50
CA LYS A 68 3.80 24.34 13.47
C LYS A 68 4.43 23.00 13.10
N PRO A 69 5.28 22.41 13.96
CA PRO A 69 5.88 21.13 13.67
C PRO A 69 4.85 20.00 13.75
N PHE A 70 5.02 18.95 12.95
CA PHE A 70 4.39 17.66 13.14
C PHE A 70 5.27 16.84 14.10
N VAL A 71 4.73 16.50 15.26
CA VAL A 71 5.48 15.89 16.37
C VAL A 71 5.32 14.38 16.37
N VAL A 72 6.44 13.67 16.26
CA VAL A 72 6.51 12.21 16.25
C VAL A 72 7.22 11.71 17.51
N ASP A 73 6.61 10.75 18.19
CA ASP A 73 7.22 10.01 19.30
C ASP A 73 7.42 8.54 18.90
N PRO A 74 8.68 8.10 18.70
CA PRO A 74 9.00 6.68 18.53
C PRO A 74 8.77 5.92 19.83
N SER A 75 7.71 5.13 19.88
CA SER A 75 7.25 4.40 21.07
C SER A 75 6.84 2.97 20.70
N PRO A 76 7.12 1.95 21.53
CA PRO A 76 6.58 0.60 21.34
C PRO A 76 5.05 0.54 21.31
N GLN A 77 4.37 1.53 21.88
CA GLN A 77 2.91 1.63 21.95
C GLN A 77 2.29 2.25 20.68
N GLY A 78 3.12 2.86 19.82
CA GLY A 78 2.70 3.52 18.61
C GLY A 78 2.23 2.57 17.51
N VAL A 79 1.64 3.13 16.46
CA VAL A 79 1.27 2.36 15.27
C VAL A 79 2.53 1.84 14.57
N SER A 80 2.47 0.63 14.01
CA SER A 80 3.60 0.07 13.25
C SER A 80 3.97 0.95 12.07
N ILE A 81 5.25 1.29 11.93
CA ILE A 81 5.75 2.11 10.82
C ILE A 81 5.52 1.41 9.49
N THR A 82 5.02 2.16 8.51
CA THR A 82 4.83 1.68 7.14
C THR A 82 5.39 2.69 6.15
N GLN A 83 5.58 2.29 4.90
CA GLN A 83 6.01 3.20 3.83
C GLN A 83 5.03 4.38 3.67
N GLU A 84 3.72 4.15 3.81
CA GLU A 84 2.68 5.19 3.75
C GLU A 84 2.84 6.24 4.85
N ILE A 85 3.20 5.82 6.07
CA ILE A 85 3.51 6.74 7.17
C ILE A 85 4.76 7.56 6.84
N ILE A 86 5.82 6.93 6.34
CA ILE A 86 7.05 7.62 5.94
C ILE A 86 6.78 8.64 4.81
N GLU A 87 5.94 8.28 3.83
CA GLU A 87 5.51 9.19 2.75
C GLU A 87 4.75 10.40 3.31
N SER A 88 3.81 10.14 4.23
CA SER A 88 3.06 11.21 4.91
C SER A 88 3.99 12.16 5.69
N LEU A 89 4.97 11.62 6.40
CA LEU A 89 5.96 12.42 7.14
C LEU A 89 6.87 13.21 6.20
N ALA A 90 7.29 12.62 5.06
CA ALA A 90 8.15 13.29 4.08
C ALA A 90 7.46 14.47 3.37
N HIS A 91 6.12 14.56 3.41
CA HIS A 91 5.36 15.71 2.91
C HIS A 91 5.20 16.84 3.93
N GLN A 92 5.58 16.64 5.20
CA GLN A 92 5.54 17.67 6.20
C GLN A 92 6.68 18.67 6.00
N GLU A 93 6.39 19.95 6.15
CA GLU A 93 7.39 21.01 6.05
C GLU A 93 8.38 20.96 7.22
N HIS A 94 7.90 20.62 8.43
CA HIS A 94 8.67 20.55 9.65
C HIS A 94 8.22 19.34 10.50
N VAL A 95 9.14 18.41 10.77
CA VAL A 95 8.92 17.25 11.64
C VAL A 95 9.84 17.35 12.84
N VAL A 96 9.29 17.21 14.04
CA VAL A 96 10.03 17.07 15.28
C VAL A 96 9.93 15.62 15.76
N ILE A 97 11.05 14.93 15.92
CA ILE A 97 11.09 13.55 16.44
C ILE A 97 11.65 13.59 17.86
N ILE A 98 10.87 13.07 18.81
CA ILE A 98 11.24 13.04 20.23
C ILE A 98 12.00 11.74 20.52
N CYS A 99 13.25 11.84 20.98
CA CYS A 99 14.04 10.68 21.36
C CYS A 99 13.91 10.45 22.88
N GLY A 100 12.88 9.71 23.27
CA GLY A 100 12.63 9.35 24.68
C GLY A 100 13.66 8.31 25.19
N HIS A 101 13.85 8.28 26.51
CA HIS A 101 14.63 7.30 27.25
C HIS A 101 13.86 6.79 28.47
N TYR A 102 14.42 5.82 29.17
CA TYR A 102 13.85 5.23 30.39
C TYR A 102 12.50 4.58 30.13
N GLU A 103 11.48 4.90 30.95
CA GLU A 103 10.10 4.41 30.78
C GLU A 103 9.29 5.23 29.76
N GLY A 104 9.91 6.24 29.13
CA GLY A 104 9.29 7.09 28.11
C GLY A 104 9.09 8.54 28.56
N ILE A 105 8.02 9.16 28.08
CA ILE A 105 7.69 10.55 28.30
C ILE A 105 6.35 10.68 29.06
N ASP A 106 6.12 11.82 29.71
CA ASP A 106 4.91 12.11 30.46
C ASP A 106 3.68 12.04 29.53
N GLU A 107 2.74 11.19 29.83
CA GLU A 107 1.52 10.94 29.04
C GLU A 107 0.72 12.21 28.72
N ARG A 108 0.73 13.20 29.63
CA ARG A 108 0.07 14.50 29.40
C ARG A 108 0.71 15.31 28.28
N PHE A 109 1.99 15.10 28.07
CA PHE A 109 2.71 15.70 26.94
C PHE A 109 2.32 14.98 25.65
N THR A 110 2.34 13.65 25.64
CA THR A 110 1.95 12.82 24.50
C THR A 110 0.55 13.19 24.01
N GLN A 111 -0.45 13.15 24.90
CA GLN A 111 -1.84 13.46 24.55
C GLN A 111 -2.05 14.87 24.00
N LYS A 112 -1.22 15.83 24.37
CA LYS A 112 -1.44 17.24 24.02
C LYS A 112 -0.62 17.71 22.84
N TYR A 113 0.55 17.16 22.63
CA TYR A 113 1.56 17.71 21.70
C TYR A 113 2.11 16.72 20.68
N VAL A 114 1.93 15.41 20.86
CA VAL A 114 2.36 14.40 19.90
C VAL A 114 1.26 14.19 18.86
N ASP A 115 1.59 14.35 17.60
CA ASP A 115 0.67 14.12 16.48
C ASP A 115 0.67 12.64 16.06
N LEU A 116 1.80 11.91 16.27
CA LEU A 116 1.94 10.51 15.90
C LEU A 116 2.89 9.77 16.86
N GLU A 117 2.41 8.71 17.50
CA GLU A 117 3.25 7.68 18.10
C GLU A 117 3.49 6.56 17.08
N VAL A 118 4.76 6.16 16.89
CA VAL A 118 5.15 5.18 15.88
C VAL A 118 6.09 4.11 16.44
N SER A 119 5.77 2.84 16.17
CA SER A 119 6.62 1.70 16.52
C SER A 119 7.42 1.22 15.31
N VAL A 120 8.71 1.00 15.49
CA VAL A 120 9.61 0.42 14.46
C VAL A 120 9.57 -1.11 14.41
N GLY A 121 8.76 -1.74 15.27
CA GLY A 121 8.56 -3.19 15.35
C GLY A 121 8.34 -3.66 16.79
N ASP A 122 8.04 -4.95 16.95
CA ASP A 122 7.76 -5.59 18.24
C ASP A 122 9.06 -5.86 19.02
N CYS A 123 9.81 -4.77 19.31
CA CYS A 123 11.04 -4.83 20.08
C CYS A 123 11.21 -3.58 20.95
N VAL A 124 11.87 -3.72 22.10
CA VAL A 124 12.17 -2.62 23.00
C VAL A 124 13.61 -2.17 22.78
N LEU A 125 13.79 -0.88 22.58
CA LEU A 125 15.09 -0.23 22.44
C LEU A 125 15.40 0.61 23.67
N THR A 126 16.67 0.96 23.87
CA THR A 126 17.13 1.74 25.02
C THR A 126 16.81 3.23 24.92
N GLY A 127 16.39 3.71 23.73
CA GLY A 127 16.05 5.11 23.49
C GLY A 127 15.50 5.33 22.07
N GLY A 128 14.97 6.50 21.83
CA GLY A 128 14.33 6.90 20.57
C GLY A 128 15.28 7.27 19.44
N GLU A 129 16.59 7.33 19.65
CA GLU A 129 17.56 7.80 18.65
C GLU A 129 17.67 6.86 17.45
N ILE A 130 17.68 5.55 17.66
CA ILE A 130 17.77 4.56 16.56
C ILE A 130 16.50 4.61 15.70
N PRO A 131 15.28 4.56 16.27
CA PRO A 131 14.06 4.80 15.52
C PRO A 131 14.05 6.14 14.76
N ALA A 132 14.49 7.21 15.40
CA ALA A 132 14.55 8.52 14.77
C ALA A 132 15.50 8.52 13.55
N MET A 133 16.67 7.91 13.65
CA MET A 133 17.61 7.77 12.53
C MET A 133 16.99 6.96 11.38
N MET A 134 16.26 5.88 11.68
CA MET A 134 15.56 5.07 10.69
C MET A 134 14.48 5.89 9.96
N ILE A 135 13.71 6.67 10.70
CA ILE A 135 12.68 7.55 10.14
C ILE A 135 13.30 8.62 9.24
N ILE A 136 14.37 9.29 9.70
CA ILE A 136 15.10 10.31 8.94
C ILE A 136 15.66 9.73 7.64
N ASP A 137 16.31 8.56 7.69
CA ASP A 137 16.87 7.90 6.50
C ASP A 137 15.76 7.56 5.49
N ALA A 138 14.68 6.95 5.96
CA ALA A 138 13.54 6.57 5.10
C ALA A 138 12.86 7.80 4.46
N MET A 139 12.63 8.89 5.22
CA MET A 139 12.09 10.14 4.71
C MET A 139 13.03 10.80 3.69
N SER A 140 14.32 10.81 3.98
CA SER A 140 15.34 11.46 3.13
C SER A 140 15.34 10.92 1.71
N ARG A 141 15.08 9.63 1.52
CA ARG A 141 15.00 8.98 0.19
C ARG A 141 13.86 9.50 -0.67
N LEU A 142 12.80 10.04 -0.06
CA LEU A 142 11.60 10.54 -0.73
C LEU A 142 11.73 12.00 -1.15
N VAL A 143 12.72 12.72 -0.62
CA VAL A 143 12.95 14.13 -0.98
C VAL A 143 13.50 14.22 -2.41
N PRO A 144 12.86 15.04 -3.30
CA PRO A 144 13.32 15.20 -4.67
C PRO A 144 14.79 15.62 -4.76
N GLY A 145 15.55 14.92 -5.60
CA GLY A 145 16.99 15.21 -5.81
C GLY A 145 17.94 14.44 -4.86
N VAL A 146 17.45 13.79 -3.82
CA VAL A 146 18.28 12.99 -2.89
C VAL A 146 18.69 11.67 -3.51
N VAL A 147 17.77 10.96 -4.15
CA VAL A 147 18.05 9.75 -4.94
C VAL A 147 18.02 10.11 -6.42
N GLY A 148 19.11 9.80 -7.14
CA GLY A 148 19.39 10.34 -8.49
C GLY A 148 18.46 9.90 -9.62
N LYS A 149 17.58 8.90 -9.41
CA LYS A 149 16.53 8.51 -10.35
C LYS A 149 15.25 8.26 -9.57
N GLY A 150 14.28 9.14 -9.72
CA GLY A 150 12.97 9.01 -9.08
C GLY A 150 12.25 7.68 -9.36
N GLN A 151 12.54 7.02 -10.49
CA GLN A 151 12.05 5.67 -10.80
C GLN A 151 12.54 4.58 -9.85
N ALA A 152 13.76 4.70 -9.28
CA ALA A 152 14.29 3.69 -8.37
C ALA A 152 13.48 3.58 -7.07
N VAL A 153 12.94 4.68 -6.58
CA VAL A 153 12.11 4.71 -5.36
C VAL A 153 10.74 4.07 -5.60
N VAL A 154 10.17 4.28 -6.78
CA VAL A 154 8.84 3.76 -7.16
C VAL A 154 8.85 2.24 -7.36
N GLU A 155 10.00 1.66 -7.69
CA GLU A 155 10.18 0.22 -7.91
C GLU A 155 10.59 -0.54 -6.62
N ASP A 156 10.90 0.16 -5.53
CA ASP A 156 11.26 -0.45 -4.25
C ASP A 156 10.08 -1.17 -3.57
N SER A 157 10.41 -2.11 -2.68
CA SER A 157 9.43 -2.80 -1.83
C SER A 157 8.56 -1.79 -1.07
N PHE A 158 7.29 -2.13 -0.90
CA PHE A 158 6.24 -1.40 -0.17
C PHE A 158 5.68 -0.16 -0.86
N TYR A 159 6.39 0.48 -1.79
CA TYR A 159 5.93 1.70 -2.44
C TYR A 159 4.57 1.51 -3.16
N ARG A 160 4.35 0.32 -3.73
CA ARG A 160 3.07 -0.09 -4.35
C ARG A 160 2.33 -1.16 -3.55
N GLY A 161 2.66 -1.30 -2.27
CA GLY A 161 2.08 -2.30 -1.40
C GLY A 161 2.57 -3.73 -1.63
N MET A 162 3.60 -3.95 -2.46
CA MET A 162 4.18 -5.26 -2.77
C MET A 162 5.68 -5.28 -2.42
N LEU A 163 6.25 -6.47 -2.30
CA LEU A 163 7.71 -6.65 -2.26
C LEU A 163 8.29 -6.49 -3.66
N ASP A 164 9.54 -6.03 -3.73
CA ASP A 164 10.30 -5.99 -4.98
C ASP A 164 10.63 -7.40 -5.50
N ASN A 165 10.95 -7.47 -6.80
CA ASN A 165 11.41 -8.68 -7.46
C ASN A 165 12.81 -9.10 -6.99
N PRO A 166 13.23 -10.37 -7.22
CA PRO A 166 14.61 -10.77 -7.00
C PRO A 166 15.56 -10.07 -7.98
N ASN A 167 16.67 -9.57 -7.45
CA ASN A 167 17.69 -8.91 -8.23
C ASN A 167 18.94 -9.82 -8.36
N TYR A 168 19.56 -9.81 -9.54
CA TYR A 168 20.74 -10.62 -9.87
C TYR A 168 21.86 -9.72 -10.37
N THR A 169 23.11 -10.10 -10.07
CA THR A 169 24.31 -9.41 -10.55
C THR A 169 25.28 -10.41 -11.19
N ARG A 170 26.42 -9.95 -11.64
CA ARG A 170 27.50 -10.78 -12.20
C ARG A 170 28.23 -11.58 -11.13
N PRO A 171 28.71 -12.79 -11.46
CA PRO A 171 28.64 -13.47 -12.76
C PRO A 171 27.25 -14.02 -13.08
N ALA A 172 26.98 -14.36 -14.37
CA ALA A 172 25.69 -14.91 -14.79
C ALA A 172 25.41 -16.33 -14.26
N GLU A 173 26.43 -17.02 -13.79
CA GLU A 173 26.32 -18.31 -13.07
C GLU A 173 27.23 -18.27 -11.83
N TRP A 174 26.68 -18.65 -10.69
CA TRP A 174 27.39 -18.72 -9.41
C TRP A 174 26.96 -19.96 -8.64
N GLU A 175 27.95 -20.83 -8.30
CA GLU A 175 27.70 -22.10 -7.61
C GLU A 175 26.67 -23.03 -8.26
N GLY A 176 26.60 -23.02 -9.61
CA GLY A 176 25.65 -23.80 -10.37
C GLY A 176 24.29 -23.15 -10.59
N GLU A 177 24.00 -22.06 -9.87
CA GLU A 177 22.77 -21.27 -10.03
C GLU A 177 22.91 -20.22 -11.13
N LYS A 178 21.95 -20.17 -12.06
CA LYS A 178 21.98 -19.25 -13.21
C LYS A 178 21.02 -18.08 -13.03
N VAL A 179 21.45 -16.92 -13.55
CA VAL A 179 20.52 -15.79 -13.74
C VAL A 179 19.41 -16.23 -14.70
N PRO A 180 18.12 -15.93 -14.43
CA PRO A 180 17.04 -16.22 -15.35
C PRO A 180 17.29 -15.68 -16.75
N GLU A 181 17.14 -16.50 -17.79
CA GLU A 181 17.46 -16.16 -19.17
C GLU A 181 16.71 -14.92 -19.67
N VAL A 182 15.48 -14.72 -19.20
CA VAL A 182 14.68 -13.53 -19.53
C VAL A 182 15.39 -12.22 -19.17
N LEU A 183 16.17 -12.20 -18.07
CA LEU A 183 16.93 -11.00 -17.65
C LEU A 183 18.14 -10.73 -18.54
N LEU A 184 18.59 -11.74 -19.29
CA LEU A 184 19.71 -11.64 -20.24
C LEU A 184 19.23 -11.38 -21.68
N SER A 185 17.93 -11.48 -21.96
CA SER A 185 17.33 -11.37 -23.30
C SER A 185 17.43 -9.97 -23.93
N GLY A 186 17.53 -8.92 -23.11
CA GLY A 186 17.42 -7.53 -23.56
C GLY A 186 15.99 -7.10 -23.93
N ASN A 187 14.98 -7.99 -23.86
CA ASN A 187 13.58 -7.67 -24.12
C ASN A 187 12.95 -6.98 -22.89
N ALA A 188 12.86 -5.66 -22.92
CA ALA A 188 12.34 -4.86 -21.81
C ALA A 188 10.92 -5.25 -21.38
N GLY A 189 10.06 -5.66 -22.35
CA GLY A 189 8.69 -6.07 -22.06
C GLY A 189 8.62 -7.38 -21.28
N GLU A 190 9.38 -8.40 -21.70
CA GLU A 190 9.47 -9.69 -21.02
C GLU A 190 10.14 -9.57 -19.67
N ILE A 191 11.21 -8.77 -19.55
CA ILE A 191 11.88 -8.47 -18.29
C ILE A 191 10.89 -7.82 -17.29
N SER A 192 10.13 -6.82 -17.75
CA SER A 192 9.13 -6.15 -16.90
C SER A 192 8.01 -7.10 -16.45
N ARG A 193 7.52 -7.97 -17.33
CA ARG A 193 6.52 -9.00 -17.00
C ARG A 193 7.07 -9.98 -15.96
N TRP A 194 8.29 -10.47 -16.17
CA TRP A 194 8.95 -11.39 -15.24
C TRP A 194 9.14 -10.75 -13.84
N ARG A 195 9.61 -9.50 -13.79
CA ARG A 195 9.78 -8.76 -12.53
C ARG A 195 8.47 -8.65 -11.75
N ARG A 196 7.38 -8.23 -12.40
CA ARG A 196 6.07 -8.14 -11.75
C ARG A 196 5.60 -9.50 -11.23
N LYS A 197 5.70 -10.55 -12.05
CA LYS A 197 5.29 -11.90 -11.64
C LYS A 197 6.09 -12.41 -10.44
N THR A 198 7.40 -12.25 -10.46
CA THR A 198 8.26 -12.71 -9.35
C THR A 198 8.10 -11.88 -8.08
N ALA A 199 7.84 -10.57 -8.20
CA ALA A 199 7.45 -9.71 -7.08
C ALA A 199 6.14 -10.21 -6.43
N ALA A 200 5.12 -10.51 -7.23
CA ALA A 200 3.86 -11.05 -6.75
C ALA A 200 4.03 -12.39 -6.02
N ILE A 201 4.74 -13.36 -6.62
CA ILE A 201 5.04 -14.67 -6.02
C ILE A 201 5.80 -14.50 -4.69
N ARG A 202 6.80 -13.60 -4.66
CA ARG A 202 7.57 -13.31 -3.45
C ARG A 202 6.68 -12.71 -2.35
N THR A 203 5.78 -11.80 -2.69
CA THR A 203 4.85 -11.19 -1.74
C THR A 203 3.89 -12.23 -1.18
N ILE A 204 3.27 -13.05 -2.02
CA ILE A 204 2.38 -14.14 -1.61
C ILE A 204 3.07 -15.06 -0.61
N SER A 205 4.33 -15.44 -0.87
CA SER A 205 5.05 -16.41 -0.04
C SER A 205 5.64 -15.84 1.25
N ARG A 206 6.06 -14.56 1.26
CA ARG A 206 6.80 -13.97 2.38
C ARG A 206 6.00 -12.97 3.19
N ARG A 207 5.12 -12.20 2.55
CA ARG A 207 4.33 -11.13 3.16
C ARG A 207 2.89 -11.11 2.60
N PRO A 208 2.12 -12.20 2.82
CA PRO A 208 0.73 -12.29 2.34
C PRO A 208 -0.18 -11.21 2.95
N ASP A 209 0.19 -10.66 4.10
CA ASP A 209 -0.50 -9.55 4.76
C ASP A 209 -0.56 -8.28 3.87
N LEU A 210 0.46 -8.05 3.05
CA LEU A 210 0.50 -6.91 2.12
C LEU A 210 -0.59 -6.97 1.05
N LEU A 211 -1.05 -8.18 0.68
CA LEU A 211 -2.08 -8.34 -0.34
C LEU A 211 -3.40 -7.63 0.01
N SER A 212 -3.67 -7.41 1.29
CA SER A 212 -4.88 -6.70 1.74
C SER A 212 -4.89 -5.22 1.33
N ARG A 213 -3.70 -4.62 1.15
CA ARG A 213 -3.51 -3.19 0.85
C ARG A 213 -2.97 -2.94 -0.55
N ALA A 214 -2.34 -3.96 -1.17
CA ALA A 214 -1.68 -3.81 -2.46
C ALA A 214 -2.67 -3.50 -3.61
N ALA A 215 -2.26 -2.61 -4.52
CA ALA A 215 -2.88 -2.47 -5.83
C ALA A 215 -2.31 -3.55 -6.76
N ILE A 216 -3.00 -4.69 -6.90
CA ILE A 216 -2.44 -5.87 -7.60
C ILE A 216 -2.51 -5.79 -9.12
N ARG A 217 -3.25 -4.84 -9.67
CA ARG A 217 -3.53 -4.78 -11.12
C ARG A 217 -2.26 -4.75 -11.98
N GLU A 218 -1.26 -3.99 -11.57
CA GLU A 218 0.00 -3.87 -12.32
C GLU A 218 0.84 -5.16 -12.33
N TYR A 219 0.54 -6.08 -11.42
CA TYR A 219 1.22 -7.37 -11.26
C TYR A 219 0.53 -8.50 -12.02
N LEU A 220 -0.67 -8.26 -12.58
CA LEU A 220 -1.38 -9.24 -13.40
C LEU A 220 -0.68 -9.44 -14.74
N THR A 221 -0.58 -10.69 -15.19
CA THR A 221 0.18 -11.06 -16.39
C THR A 221 -0.38 -10.40 -17.65
N ASP A 222 -1.69 -10.55 -17.91
CA ASP A 222 -2.39 -10.00 -19.08
C ASP A 222 -3.50 -9.02 -18.67
N GLY A 223 -3.38 -8.42 -17.48
CA GLY A 223 -4.31 -7.43 -16.97
C GLY A 223 -5.67 -8.00 -16.56
N ALA A 224 -6.63 -7.13 -16.36
CA ALA A 224 -7.98 -7.48 -15.96
C ALA A 224 -9.01 -6.84 -16.89
N ARG A 225 -10.18 -7.50 -17.03
CA ARG A 225 -11.34 -7.06 -17.82
C ARG A 225 -12.60 -7.26 -16.99
N ALA A 226 -13.68 -6.58 -17.37
CA ALA A 226 -14.98 -6.75 -16.74
C ALA A 226 -16.05 -7.13 -17.77
N ALA A 227 -16.95 -8.02 -17.38
CA ALA A 227 -18.13 -8.38 -18.12
C ALA A 227 -19.38 -8.23 -17.24
N PHE A 228 -20.43 -7.69 -17.81
CA PHE A 228 -21.70 -7.46 -17.15
C PHE A 228 -22.81 -8.21 -17.88
N ILE A 229 -23.56 -9.02 -17.15
CA ILE A 229 -24.69 -9.77 -17.72
C ILE A 229 -25.94 -8.89 -17.61
N LEU A 230 -26.52 -8.56 -18.77
CA LEU A 230 -27.77 -7.80 -18.85
C LEU A 230 -28.94 -8.74 -18.75
N THR A 231 -29.87 -8.46 -17.83
CA THR A 231 -31.14 -9.17 -17.64
C THR A 231 -32.33 -8.31 -18.00
N GLU A 232 -33.52 -8.90 -18.12
CA GLU A 232 -34.75 -8.17 -18.45
C GLU A 232 -35.19 -7.18 -17.36
N GLY A 233 -34.78 -7.41 -16.10
CA GLY A 233 -35.12 -6.60 -14.92
C GLY A 233 -34.44 -5.25 -14.85
N TYR A 234 -33.55 -4.94 -15.77
CA TYR A 234 -32.85 -3.67 -15.92
C TYR A 234 -32.02 -3.17 -14.73
N ALA A 235 -30.74 -3.42 -14.79
CA ALA A 235 -29.76 -2.87 -13.84
C ALA A 235 -29.46 -1.39 -14.10
N ASP A 236 -29.22 -0.63 -13.04
CA ASP A 236 -28.57 0.67 -13.14
C ASP A 236 -27.09 0.48 -13.47
N PHE A 237 -26.73 0.74 -14.72
CA PHE A 237 -25.35 0.69 -15.21
C PHE A 237 -24.65 2.05 -15.17
N SER A 238 -25.27 3.06 -14.55
CA SER A 238 -24.65 4.37 -14.40
C SER A 238 -23.28 4.23 -13.71
N GLY A 239 -22.28 4.89 -14.24
CA GLY A 239 -20.92 4.86 -13.68
C GLY A 239 -20.11 3.59 -13.97
N VAL A 240 -20.66 2.55 -14.62
CA VAL A 240 -19.89 1.32 -14.93
C VAL A 240 -18.75 1.60 -15.89
N LEU A 241 -18.95 2.46 -16.89
CA LEU A 241 -17.88 2.84 -17.83
C LEU A 241 -16.76 3.63 -17.13
N GLU A 242 -17.13 4.53 -16.23
CA GLU A 242 -16.20 5.29 -15.40
C GLU A 242 -15.40 4.38 -14.47
N LEU A 243 -16.04 3.38 -13.86
CA LEU A 243 -15.36 2.35 -13.07
C LEU A 243 -14.35 1.57 -13.93
N CYS A 244 -14.75 1.12 -15.12
CA CYS A 244 -13.83 0.43 -16.02
C CYS A 244 -12.62 1.28 -16.42
N ARG A 245 -12.83 2.58 -16.65
CA ARG A 245 -11.74 3.53 -16.92
C ARG A 245 -10.87 3.76 -15.69
N ALA A 246 -11.49 3.96 -14.51
CA ALA A 246 -10.78 4.20 -13.25
C ALA A 246 -9.86 3.03 -12.85
N TYR A 247 -10.28 1.79 -13.14
CA TYR A 247 -9.47 0.59 -12.89
C TYR A 247 -8.73 0.08 -14.14
N ASP A 248 -8.75 0.84 -15.25
CA ASP A 248 -8.08 0.53 -16.53
C ASP A 248 -8.36 -0.89 -17.03
N LEU A 249 -9.65 -1.26 -17.02
CA LEU A 249 -10.14 -2.58 -17.47
C LEU A 249 -10.40 -2.62 -18.98
N GLY A 250 -10.12 -1.52 -19.68
CA GLY A 250 -10.46 -1.35 -21.08
C GLY A 250 -11.96 -1.23 -21.30
N ARG A 251 -12.40 -1.59 -22.51
CA ARG A 251 -13.84 -1.59 -22.85
C ARG A 251 -14.54 -2.76 -22.16
N PRO A 252 -15.61 -2.54 -21.39
CA PRO A 252 -16.34 -3.62 -20.76
C PRO A 252 -17.03 -4.49 -21.80
N TYR A 253 -17.24 -5.75 -21.43
CA TYR A 253 -18.12 -6.64 -22.17
C TYR A 253 -19.53 -6.56 -21.59
N VAL A 254 -20.54 -6.54 -22.44
CA VAL A 254 -21.94 -6.67 -22.03
C VAL A 254 -22.50 -7.94 -22.66
N ILE A 255 -22.93 -8.88 -21.82
CA ILE A 255 -23.51 -10.14 -22.26
C ILE A 255 -25.02 -9.98 -22.28
N ALA A 256 -25.60 -9.99 -23.48
CA ALA A 256 -27.04 -9.85 -23.71
C ALA A 256 -27.54 -11.05 -24.54
N ARG A 257 -28.25 -11.99 -23.91
CA ARG A 257 -28.63 -13.28 -24.50
C ARG A 257 -29.64 -13.17 -25.60
N THR A 258 -30.64 -12.25 -25.47
CA THR A 258 -31.68 -12.04 -26.46
C THR A 258 -31.31 -10.94 -27.45
N HIS A 259 -31.97 -10.93 -28.62
CA HIS A 259 -31.74 -9.89 -29.63
C HIS A 259 -32.20 -8.52 -29.13
N GLU A 260 -33.31 -8.48 -28.44
CA GLU A 260 -33.89 -7.27 -27.84
C GLU A 260 -32.94 -6.65 -26.79
N LEU A 261 -32.39 -7.48 -25.91
CA LEU A 261 -31.37 -7.03 -24.91
C LEU A 261 -30.09 -6.52 -25.58
N ARG A 262 -29.68 -7.12 -26.72
CA ARG A 262 -28.50 -6.63 -27.46
C ARG A 262 -28.69 -5.26 -28.08
N ASP A 263 -29.89 -5.01 -28.65
CA ASP A 263 -30.18 -3.71 -29.23
C ASP A 263 -30.29 -2.62 -28.17
N LYS A 264 -30.92 -2.93 -27.06
CA LYS A 264 -30.95 -2.08 -25.87
C LYS A 264 -29.58 -1.81 -25.29
N ALA A 265 -28.72 -2.84 -25.22
CA ALA A 265 -27.33 -2.70 -24.77
C ALA A 265 -26.52 -1.77 -25.67
N LYS A 266 -26.71 -1.80 -26.99
CA LYS A 266 -26.01 -0.87 -27.92
C LYS A 266 -26.40 0.58 -27.70
N GLU A 267 -27.65 0.83 -27.35
CA GLU A 267 -28.19 2.16 -27.07
C GLU A 267 -27.59 2.72 -25.76
N ILE A 268 -27.53 1.88 -24.72
CA ILE A 268 -27.09 2.29 -23.38
C ILE A 268 -25.55 2.33 -23.27
N PHE A 269 -24.87 1.39 -23.96
CA PHE A 269 -23.41 1.20 -23.85
C PHE A 269 -22.73 1.25 -25.22
N PRO A 270 -22.71 2.40 -25.90
CA PRO A 270 -22.15 2.50 -27.26
C PRO A 270 -20.65 2.14 -27.32
N GLU A 271 -19.94 2.28 -26.20
CA GLU A 271 -18.52 1.96 -26.09
C GLU A 271 -18.21 0.51 -25.67
N ALA A 272 -19.21 -0.26 -25.20
CA ALA A 272 -19.02 -1.63 -24.75
C ALA A 272 -18.92 -2.63 -25.92
N LYS A 273 -18.31 -3.78 -25.67
CA LYS A 273 -18.38 -4.93 -26.57
C LYS A 273 -19.57 -5.81 -26.18
N ILE A 274 -20.58 -5.85 -27.04
CA ILE A 274 -21.82 -6.58 -26.79
C ILE A 274 -21.73 -7.98 -27.38
N LEU A 275 -21.97 -8.99 -26.56
CA LEU A 275 -21.88 -10.40 -26.90
C LEU A 275 -23.16 -11.14 -26.54
N ALA A 276 -23.44 -12.24 -27.25
CA ALA A 276 -24.58 -13.11 -26.96
C ALA A 276 -24.33 -14.01 -25.75
N ASP A 277 -23.07 -14.40 -25.54
CA ASP A 277 -22.63 -15.28 -24.46
C ASP A 277 -21.20 -14.97 -24.04
N ILE A 278 -20.76 -15.64 -22.96
CA ILE A 278 -19.43 -15.46 -22.38
C ILE A 278 -18.32 -16.14 -23.20
N HIS A 279 -18.65 -17.13 -24.04
CA HIS A 279 -17.65 -17.90 -24.81
C HIS A 279 -16.88 -17.01 -25.79
N GLY A 280 -17.49 -15.90 -26.24
CA GLY A 280 -16.81 -14.87 -27.03
C GLY A 280 -15.68 -14.12 -26.32
N ILE A 281 -15.59 -14.21 -24.98
CA ILE A 281 -14.56 -13.55 -24.19
C ILE A 281 -13.43 -14.50 -23.79
N SER A 282 -13.76 -15.80 -23.59
CA SER A 282 -12.89 -16.82 -23.01
C SER A 282 -11.97 -17.51 -24.01
N GLY A 283 -11.62 -16.86 -25.13
CA GLY A 283 -10.58 -17.36 -26.05
C GLY A 283 -9.18 -17.17 -25.44
N GLY A 284 -8.65 -18.20 -24.75
CA GLY A 284 -7.29 -18.16 -24.22
C GLY A 284 -7.19 -18.53 -22.73
N ASN A 285 -6.03 -18.28 -22.14
CA ASN A 285 -5.76 -18.52 -20.72
C ASN A 285 -6.35 -17.37 -19.87
N VAL A 286 -7.63 -17.51 -19.49
CA VAL A 286 -8.38 -16.50 -18.73
C VAL A 286 -8.96 -17.09 -17.46
N LEU A 287 -8.60 -16.51 -16.31
CA LEU A 287 -9.25 -16.83 -15.04
C LEU A 287 -10.55 -16.01 -14.92
N THR A 288 -11.67 -16.68 -14.85
CA THR A 288 -12.97 -16.06 -14.62
C THR A 288 -13.25 -15.95 -13.12
N VAL A 289 -13.58 -14.74 -12.67
CA VAL A 289 -13.98 -14.42 -11.29
C VAL A 289 -15.44 -13.97 -11.30
N LYS A 290 -16.32 -14.82 -10.79
CA LYS A 290 -17.75 -14.51 -10.59
C LYS A 290 -17.93 -13.72 -9.32
N VAL A 291 -18.55 -12.54 -9.38
CA VAL A 291 -18.63 -11.62 -8.24
C VAL A 291 -20.02 -11.66 -7.61
N PHE A 292 -20.08 -12.14 -6.39
CA PHE A 292 -21.29 -12.23 -5.56
C PHE A 292 -21.28 -11.15 -4.47
N ALA A 293 -22.43 -10.56 -4.18
CA ALA A 293 -22.55 -9.61 -3.09
C ALA A 293 -22.40 -10.30 -1.72
N GLY A 294 -23.03 -11.45 -1.55
CA GLY A 294 -22.95 -12.29 -0.35
C GLY A 294 -22.18 -13.59 -0.56
N ALA A 295 -21.95 -14.33 0.52
CA ALA A 295 -21.29 -15.62 0.46
C ALA A 295 -22.20 -16.67 -0.21
N VAL A 296 -21.64 -17.38 -1.19
CA VAL A 296 -22.24 -18.54 -1.84
C VAL A 296 -21.35 -19.76 -1.56
N LYS A 297 -21.85 -20.97 -1.88
CA LYS A 297 -21.11 -22.21 -1.68
C LYS A 297 -19.75 -22.12 -2.40
N ASN A 298 -18.68 -22.41 -1.66
CA ASN A 298 -17.28 -22.37 -2.13
C ASN A 298 -16.81 -20.96 -2.60
N SER A 299 -17.46 -19.87 -2.15
CA SER A 299 -16.95 -18.53 -2.44
C SER A 299 -15.66 -18.22 -1.66
N LEU A 300 -14.79 -17.44 -2.30
CA LEU A 300 -13.51 -17.03 -1.78
C LEU A 300 -13.58 -15.60 -1.25
N HIS A 301 -12.92 -15.33 -0.12
CA HIS A 301 -12.73 -13.97 0.39
C HIS A 301 -11.74 -13.18 -0.48
N SER A 302 -11.75 -11.86 -0.33
CA SER A 302 -10.99 -10.93 -1.18
C SER A 302 -9.49 -11.25 -1.25
N LEU A 303 -8.86 -11.66 -0.14
CA LEU A 303 -7.43 -12.00 -0.13
C LEU A 303 -7.13 -13.25 -0.99
N GLU A 304 -7.98 -14.27 -0.91
CA GLU A 304 -7.79 -15.48 -1.71
C GLU A 304 -8.10 -15.22 -3.20
N VAL A 305 -9.07 -14.36 -3.51
CA VAL A 305 -9.31 -13.91 -4.90
C VAL A 305 -8.08 -13.17 -5.45
N ARG A 306 -7.51 -12.23 -4.69
CA ARG A 306 -6.28 -11.52 -5.07
C ARG A 306 -5.13 -12.49 -5.32
N ARG A 307 -4.94 -13.44 -4.43
CA ARG A 307 -3.91 -14.47 -4.55
C ARG A 307 -4.09 -15.27 -5.85
N ARG A 308 -5.30 -15.78 -6.13
CA ARG A 308 -5.61 -16.51 -7.35
C ARG A 308 -5.37 -15.71 -8.61
N CYS A 309 -5.74 -14.43 -8.60
CA CYS A 309 -5.46 -13.53 -9.72
C CYS A 309 -3.96 -13.34 -9.97
N LEU A 310 -3.15 -13.19 -8.91
CA LEU A 310 -1.70 -13.02 -9.02
C LEU A 310 -0.97 -14.30 -9.44
N GLU A 311 -1.44 -15.48 -9.01
CA GLU A 311 -0.87 -16.78 -9.38
C GLU A 311 -1.20 -17.17 -10.84
N HIS A 312 -2.25 -16.62 -11.41
CA HIS A 312 -2.68 -16.95 -12.76
C HIS A 312 -1.73 -16.37 -13.84
N ASP A 313 -1.41 -17.18 -14.84
CA ASP A 313 -0.50 -16.80 -15.94
C ASP A 313 -1.20 -16.25 -17.19
N GLY A 314 -2.40 -15.72 -17.03
CA GLY A 314 -3.21 -15.17 -18.13
C GLY A 314 -4.00 -13.95 -17.71
N GLY A 315 -5.00 -13.60 -18.51
CA GLY A 315 -5.92 -12.51 -18.24
C GLY A 315 -6.93 -12.84 -17.12
N ILE A 316 -7.42 -11.84 -16.44
CA ILE A 316 -8.47 -11.96 -15.44
C ILE A 316 -9.77 -11.37 -16.00
N LEU A 317 -10.89 -12.07 -15.82
CA LEU A 317 -12.21 -11.61 -16.21
C LEU A 317 -13.13 -11.58 -15.00
N PHE A 318 -13.50 -10.40 -14.53
CA PHE A 318 -14.51 -10.23 -13.51
C PHE A 318 -15.91 -10.21 -14.18
N ILE A 319 -16.82 -11.04 -13.66
CA ILE A 319 -18.20 -11.12 -14.17
C ILE A 319 -19.17 -10.67 -13.10
N PHE A 320 -20.04 -9.77 -13.49
CA PHE A 320 -21.07 -9.17 -12.65
C PHE A 320 -22.48 -9.47 -13.22
N SER A 321 -23.42 -9.79 -12.35
CA SER A 321 -24.83 -9.92 -12.66
C SER A 321 -25.66 -9.49 -11.46
N GLU A 322 -26.89 -9.03 -11.69
CA GLU A 322 -27.89 -8.88 -10.63
C GLU A 322 -28.50 -10.24 -10.25
N ASP A 323 -28.58 -11.15 -11.21
CA ASP A 323 -29.06 -12.51 -11.01
C ASP A 323 -27.89 -13.45 -10.70
N ASP A 324 -27.75 -13.79 -9.44
CA ASP A 324 -26.69 -14.68 -8.95
C ASP A 324 -26.83 -16.12 -9.52
N THR A 325 -28.03 -16.56 -9.92
CA THR A 325 -28.22 -17.90 -10.52
C THR A 325 -27.53 -18.00 -11.88
N LEU A 326 -27.47 -16.91 -12.64
CA LEU A 326 -26.72 -16.84 -13.89
C LEU A 326 -25.21 -16.96 -13.65
N LEU A 327 -24.70 -16.35 -12.58
CA LEU A 327 -23.29 -16.47 -12.20
C LEU A 327 -22.94 -17.89 -11.75
N GLU A 328 -23.81 -18.54 -10.99
CA GLU A 328 -23.60 -19.91 -10.53
C GLU A 328 -23.44 -20.90 -11.69
N SER A 329 -24.16 -20.70 -12.79
CA SER A 329 -24.09 -21.54 -13.98
C SER A 329 -22.80 -21.44 -14.78
N LEU A 330 -21.92 -20.46 -14.49
CA LEU A 330 -20.68 -20.22 -15.20
C LEU A 330 -19.51 -20.95 -14.56
N ASP A 331 -18.50 -21.30 -15.37
CA ASP A 331 -17.21 -21.78 -14.89
C ASP A 331 -16.38 -20.64 -14.30
N GLY A 332 -15.53 -20.95 -13.33
CA GLY A 332 -14.63 -20.00 -12.69
C GLY A 332 -14.67 -20.03 -11.17
N ILE A 333 -13.87 -19.16 -10.54
CA ILE A 333 -13.89 -18.99 -9.08
C ILE A 333 -15.00 -18.01 -8.67
N SER A 334 -15.60 -18.25 -7.50
CA SER A 334 -16.61 -17.37 -6.93
C SER A 334 -15.97 -16.48 -5.88
N GLY A 335 -15.97 -15.17 -6.09
CA GLY A 335 -15.53 -14.18 -5.11
C GLY A 335 -16.72 -13.54 -4.42
N CYS A 336 -16.72 -13.45 -3.07
CA CYS A 336 -17.76 -12.78 -2.30
C CYS A 336 -17.27 -11.46 -1.71
N LEU A 337 -18.16 -10.47 -1.61
CA LEU A 337 -17.85 -9.17 -1.03
C LEU A 337 -18.10 -9.13 0.48
N TYR A 338 -19.10 -9.87 0.96
CA TYR A 338 -19.54 -9.92 2.35
C TYR A 338 -19.85 -11.35 2.77
N GLU A 339 -19.74 -11.64 4.06
CA GLU A 339 -20.09 -12.95 4.63
C GLU A 339 -21.62 -13.20 4.66
N GLN A 340 -22.39 -12.13 4.76
CA GLN A 340 -23.86 -12.18 4.77
C GLN A 340 -24.41 -11.88 3.38
N SER A 341 -25.59 -12.46 3.07
CA SER A 341 -26.27 -12.14 1.84
C SER A 341 -26.80 -10.72 1.86
N ILE A 342 -26.36 -9.91 0.91
CA ILE A 342 -26.76 -8.51 0.74
C ILE A 342 -27.15 -8.31 -0.72
N ASN A 343 -28.26 -7.61 -0.95
CA ASN A 343 -28.63 -7.18 -2.30
C ASN A 343 -28.03 -5.81 -2.59
N LEU A 344 -27.18 -5.72 -3.61
CA LEU A 344 -26.50 -4.49 -4.02
C LEU A 344 -26.83 -4.18 -5.50
N PRO A 345 -27.08 -2.92 -5.86
CA PRO A 345 -27.12 -2.49 -7.25
C PRO A 345 -25.82 -2.87 -7.97
N LEU A 346 -25.93 -3.17 -9.27
CA LEU A 346 -24.81 -3.75 -10.04
C LEU A 346 -23.58 -2.83 -10.10
N ASN A 347 -23.77 -1.53 -10.26
CA ASN A 347 -22.71 -0.54 -10.26
C ASN A 347 -21.99 -0.46 -8.90
N VAL A 348 -22.75 -0.53 -7.79
CA VAL A 348 -22.19 -0.56 -6.42
C VAL A 348 -21.43 -1.87 -6.18
N LYS A 349 -22.02 -3.02 -6.57
CA LYS A 349 -21.36 -4.34 -6.52
C LYS A 349 -20.02 -4.31 -7.27
N ALA A 350 -20.01 -3.76 -8.49
CA ALA A 350 -18.80 -3.65 -9.30
C ALA A 350 -17.73 -2.74 -8.65
N GLY A 351 -18.11 -1.56 -8.17
CA GLY A 351 -17.18 -0.63 -7.52
C GLY A 351 -16.51 -1.23 -6.29
N ILE A 352 -17.29 -1.84 -5.40
CA ILE A 352 -16.77 -2.50 -4.20
C ILE A 352 -15.87 -3.70 -4.56
N ALA A 353 -16.25 -4.50 -5.56
CA ALA A 353 -15.48 -5.65 -6.00
C ALA A 353 -14.12 -5.24 -6.56
N LEU A 354 -14.09 -4.26 -7.43
CA LEU A 354 -12.85 -3.78 -8.04
C LEU A 354 -11.90 -3.20 -6.99
N ASP A 355 -12.43 -2.44 -6.03
CA ASP A 355 -11.62 -1.93 -4.90
C ASP A 355 -11.09 -3.08 -4.03
N LYS A 356 -11.94 -4.05 -3.66
CA LYS A 356 -11.53 -5.20 -2.81
C LYS A 356 -10.58 -6.17 -3.52
N PHE A 357 -10.77 -6.42 -4.82
CA PHE A 357 -10.03 -7.45 -5.55
C PHE A 357 -8.80 -6.91 -6.26
N LEU A 358 -8.82 -5.69 -6.76
CA LEU A 358 -7.68 -5.08 -7.46
C LEU A 358 -6.92 -4.08 -6.59
N GLY A 359 -7.58 -3.47 -5.62
CA GLY A 359 -7.00 -2.42 -4.77
C GLY A 359 -7.05 -1.03 -5.39
N LYS A 360 -6.88 0.00 -4.57
CA LYS A 360 -6.77 1.39 -5.02
C LYS A 360 -5.43 1.61 -5.73
N ARG A 361 -5.46 2.52 -6.69
CA ARG A 361 -4.23 3.08 -7.29
C ARG A 361 -3.56 4.06 -6.34
#